data_bea8aa521d3ee5d4f7e2c87fbc951a31
#
_entry.id   bea8aa521d3ee5d4f7e2c87fbc951a31
#
_cell.length_a   1.000
_cell.length_b   1.000
_cell.length_c   1.000
_cell.angle_alpha   90.00
_cell.angle_beta   90.00
_cell.angle_gamma   90.00
#
_symmetry.space_group_name_H-M   'P 1'
#
loop_
_entity.id
_entity.type
_entity.pdbx_description
1 polymer ?
#
loop_
_entity_poly.entity_id
_entity_poly.type
_entity_poly.pdbx_seq_one_letter_code
_entity_poly.pdbx_strand_id
1 'polypeptide(L)'
;MNDTRIERIRGKMEAALAPVELTLNDDSHLHAGHAGAASGGGHYSVRIVSLQFEGQKLVTRHRLVYDSVNDMMHREIHALAITALAPSEV
;
A
#
# COMPACT_ATOMS: atom_id res chain seq x y z
N MET A 1 -18.17 -5.36 8.69
CA MET A 1 -17.32 -5.05 8.70
C MET A 1 -16.26 -5.74 8.31
N ASN A 2 -16.18 -6.14 7.37
CA ASN A 2 -15.32 -6.92 6.99
C ASN A 2 -14.14 -6.38 6.44
N ASP A 3 -13.93 -5.27 6.14
CA ASP A 3 -12.84 -4.83 5.58
C ASP A 3 -12.05 -4.03 6.38
N THR A 4 -11.90 -4.38 7.56
CA THR A 4 -11.09 -3.69 8.47
C THR A 4 -9.63 -3.74 8.13
N ARG A 5 -9.16 -4.77 7.42
CA ARG A 5 -7.76 -4.81 7.00
C ARG A 5 -7.44 -3.68 6.01
N ILE A 6 -8.25 -3.49 4.99
CA ILE A 6 -7.97 -2.45 4.01
C ILE A 6 -8.13 -1.07 4.64
N GLU A 7 -9.04 -0.92 5.59
CA GLU A 7 -9.19 0.34 6.29
C GLU A 7 -7.96 0.63 7.17
N ARG A 8 -7.39 -0.39 7.79
CA ARG A 8 -6.19 -0.21 8.60
C ARG A 8 -5.01 0.18 7.74
N ILE A 9 -4.88 -0.43 6.55
CA ILE A 9 -3.82 -0.09 5.61
C ILE A 9 -3.95 1.37 5.20
N ARG A 10 -5.17 1.77 4.85
CA ARG A 10 -5.42 3.15 4.44
C ARG A 10 -5.07 4.12 5.55
N GLY A 11 -5.50 3.85 6.76
CA GLY A 11 -5.24 4.74 7.89
C GLY A 11 -3.76 4.90 8.19
N LYS A 12 -2.99 3.80 8.07
CA LYS A 12 -1.55 3.86 8.31
C LYS A 12 -0.85 4.73 7.26
N MET A 13 -1.23 4.58 6.01
CA MET A 13 -0.65 5.36 4.93
C MET A 13 -1.04 6.84 5.05
N GLU A 14 -2.28 7.10 5.40
CA GLU A 14 -2.73 8.48 5.57
C GLU A 14 -2.00 9.17 6.71
N ALA A 15 -1.81 8.46 7.81
CA ALA A 15 -1.13 9.03 8.96
C ALA A 15 0.34 9.30 8.69
N ALA A 16 0.99 8.43 7.95
CA ALA A 16 2.43 8.54 7.71
C ALA A 16 2.78 9.49 6.58
N LEU A 17 1.97 9.52 5.53
CA LEU A 17 2.35 10.19 4.29
C LEU A 17 1.46 11.36 3.91
N ALA A 18 0.37 11.56 4.61
CA ALA A 18 -0.56 12.67 4.37
C ALA A 18 -0.85 12.86 2.87
N PRO A 19 -1.32 11.82 2.19
CA PRO A 19 -1.48 11.91 0.74
C PRO A 19 -2.59 12.85 0.33
N VAL A 20 -2.41 13.49 -0.83
CA VAL A 20 -3.46 14.29 -1.43
C VAL A 20 -4.40 13.39 -2.22
N GLU A 21 -3.94 12.21 -2.64
CA GLU A 21 -4.78 11.20 -3.27
C GLU A 21 -4.31 9.84 -2.81
N LEU A 22 -5.23 8.94 -2.57
CA LEU A 22 -4.90 7.57 -2.19
C LEU A 22 -5.98 6.64 -2.71
N THR A 23 -5.59 5.75 -3.60
CA THR A 23 -6.47 4.70 -4.11
C THR A 23 -5.87 3.37 -3.72
N LEU A 24 -6.62 2.56 -3.02
CA LEU A 24 -6.14 1.29 -2.51
C LEU A 24 -7.11 0.20 -2.94
N ASN A 25 -6.58 -0.82 -3.58
CA ASN A 25 -7.38 -1.94 -4.08
C ASN A 25 -6.96 -3.24 -3.47
N ASP A 26 -7.93 -4.09 -3.18
CA ASP A 26 -7.67 -5.44 -2.70
C ASP A 26 -7.75 -6.35 -3.91
N ASP A 27 -6.60 -6.86 -4.32
CA ASP A 27 -6.50 -7.73 -5.49
C ASP A 27 -6.41 -9.20 -5.11
N SER A 28 -6.72 -9.52 -3.87
CA SER A 28 -6.56 -10.90 -3.39
C SER A 28 -7.32 -11.91 -4.22
N HIS A 29 -8.48 -11.53 -4.74
CA HIS A 29 -9.29 -12.46 -5.52
C HIS A 29 -8.61 -12.86 -6.84
N LEU A 30 -7.68 -12.03 -7.34
CA LEU A 30 -6.96 -12.35 -8.56
C LEU A 30 -5.90 -13.41 -8.31
N HIS A 31 -5.58 -13.70 -7.05
CA HIS A 31 -4.53 -14.64 -6.69
C HIS A 31 -5.09 -15.84 -5.93
N ALA A 32 -6.38 -16.05 -5.95
CA ALA A 32 -7.00 -17.16 -5.25
C ALA A 32 -6.43 -18.46 -5.78
N GLY A 33 -6.02 -19.32 -4.88
CA GLY A 33 -5.41 -20.59 -5.26
C GLY A 33 -3.91 -20.57 -5.35
N HIS A 34 -3.29 -19.40 -5.31
CA HIS A 34 -1.84 -19.34 -5.31
C HIS A 34 -1.33 -19.55 -3.90
N ALA A 35 -0.08 -19.92 -3.77
CA ALA A 35 0.51 -20.22 -2.47
C ALA A 35 0.42 -19.04 -1.51
N GLY A 36 0.56 -17.81 -2.02
CA GLY A 36 0.47 -16.64 -1.19
C GLY A 36 -0.91 -16.46 -0.58
N ALA A 37 -1.95 -16.82 -1.31
CA ALA A 37 -3.30 -16.74 -0.80
C ALA A 37 -3.52 -17.75 0.31
N ALA A 38 -2.87 -18.89 0.21
CA ALA A 38 -3.03 -19.94 1.20
C ALA A 38 -2.46 -19.56 2.56
N SER A 39 -1.57 -18.58 2.61
CA SER A 39 -0.97 -18.17 3.88
C SER A 39 -1.85 -17.18 4.63
N GLY A 40 -2.96 -16.75 4.05
CA GLY A 40 -3.85 -15.80 4.71
C GLY A 40 -3.51 -14.35 4.45
N GLY A 41 -2.40 -14.04 3.80
CA GLY A 41 -2.03 -12.68 3.47
C GLY A 41 -2.74 -12.21 2.22
N GLY A 42 -3.03 -10.91 2.13
CA GLY A 42 -3.71 -10.33 0.98
C GLY A 42 -2.75 -9.72 -0.01
N HIS A 43 -3.26 -9.50 -1.21
CA HIS A 43 -2.52 -8.83 -2.27
C HIS A 43 -3.21 -7.50 -2.54
N TYR A 44 -2.46 -6.42 -2.45
CA TYR A 44 -3.03 -5.08 -2.56
C TYR A 44 -2.27 -4.26 -3.57
N SER A 45 -2.92 -3.26 -4.14
CA SER A 45 -2.24 -2.28 -4.96
C SER A 45 -2.64 -0.90 -4.49
N VAL A 46 -1.70 0.03 -4.50
CA VAL A 46 -1.94 1.38 -4.03
C VAL A 46 -1.39 2.38 -5.02
N ARG A 47 -2.19 3.43 -5.30
CA ARG A 47 -1.73 4.58 -6.02
C ARG A 47 -1.80 5.73 -5.01
N ILE A 48 -0.67 6.31 -4.67
CA ILE A 48 -0.61 7.30 -3.62
C ILE A 48 0.17 8.52 -4.10
N VAL A 49 -0.42 9.69 -3.92
CA VAL A 49 0.18 10.96 -4.32
C VAL A 49 0.45 11.75 -3.05
N SER A 50 1.72 12.08 -2.81
CA SER A 50 2.10 12.77 -1.58
C SER A 50 3.21 13.76 -1.83
N LEU A 51 3.15 14.90 -1.14
CA LEU A 51 4.22 15.89 -1.18
C LEU A 51 5.54 15.31 -0.69
N GLN A 52 5.49 14.28 0.14
CA GLN A 52 6.70 13.66 0.66
C GLN A 52 7.52 12.96 -0.41
N PHE A 53 6.92 12.72 -1.57
CA PHE A 53 7.62 12.07 -2.67
C PHE A 53 8.33 13.07 -3.60
N GLU A 54 8.14 14.37 -3.39
CA GLU A 54 8.79 15.37 -4.25
C GLU A 54 10.31 15.26 -4.11
N GLY A 55 10.97 15.17 -5.26
CA GLY A 55 12.43 15.08 -5.27
C GLY A 55 12.99 13.75 -4.83
N GLN A 56 12.15 12.77 -4.49
CA GLN A 56 12.63 11.49 -4.01
C GLN A 56 12.72 10.47 -5.13
N LYS A 57 13.75 9.62 -5.05
CA LYS A 57 13.90 8.52 -6.00
C LYS A 57 12.81 7.49 -5.75
N LEU A 58 12.54 6.68 -6.75
CA LEU A 58 11.50 5.67 -6.66
C LEU A 58 11.72 4.72 -5.50
N VAL A 59 12.95 4.28 -5.28
CA VAL A 59 13.22 3.33 -4.20
C VAL A 59 12.93 3.96 -2.84
N THR A 60 13.18 5.24 -2.68
CA THR A 60 12.89 5.92 -1.43
C THR A 60 11.39 6.03 -1.21
N ARG A 61 10.64 6.33 -2.28
CA ARG A 61 9.18 6.43 -2.19
C ARG A 61 8.59 5.10 -1.77
N HIS A 62 9.05 4.01 -2.36
CA HIS A 62 8.54 2.69 -2.03
C HIS A 62 8.88 2.33 -0.59
N ARG A 63 10.06 2.71 -0.12
CA ARG A 63 10.43 2.46 1.27
C ARG A 63 9.51 3.21 2.23
N LEU A 64 9.17 4.46 1.91
CA LEU A 64 8.26 5.22 2.75
C LEU A 64 6.88 4.55 2.82
N VAL A 65 6.40 4.01 1.71
CA VAL A 65 5.12 3.32 1.70
C VAL A 65 5.20 2.03 2.51
N TYR A 66 6.24 1.22 2.30
CA TYR A 66 6.39 -0.02 3.06
C TYR A 66 6.53 0.27 4.56
N ASP A 67 7.28 1.33 4.92
CA ASP A 67 7.45 1.66 6.33
C ASP A 67 6.12 2.02 6.99
N SER A 68 5.22 2.64 6.25
CA SER A 68 3.93 3.05 6.81
C SER A 68 3.09 1.85 7.25
N VAL A 69 3.30 0.70 6.62
CA VAL A 69 2.54 -0.51 6.95
C VAL A 69 3.46 -1.65 7.38
N ASN A 70 4.64 -1.29 7.88
CA ASN A 70 5.67 -2.27 8.21
C ASN A 70 5.18 -3.37 9.14
N ASP A 71 4.34 -3.04 10.10
CA ASP A 71 3.84 -4.03 11.07
C ASP A 71 2.81 -4.97 10.46
N MET A 72 2.35 -4.72 9.25
CA MET A 72 1.40 -5.59 8.57
C MET A 72 2.06 -6.43 7.48
N MET A 73 3.29 -6.06 7.07
CA MET A 73 3.95 -6.76 5.97
C MET A 73 4.28 -8.20 6.37
N HIS A 74 4.12 -9.10 5.36
CA HIS A 74 4.39 -10.53 5.47
C HIS A 74 3.41 -11.28 6.38
N ARG A 75 2.49 -10.55 7.02
CA ARG A 75 1.49 -11.19 7.85
C ARG A 75 0.15 -10.95 7.18
N GLU A 76 -0.38 -9.74 7.25
CA GLU A 76 -1.67 -9.41 6.66
C GLU A 76 -1.52 -8.94 5.22
N ILE A 77 -0.35 -8.39 4.84
CA ILE A 77 -0.07 -8.00 3.48
C ILE A 77 1.00 -8.93 2.92
N HIS A 78 0.60 -9.79 1.98
CA HIS A 78 1.55 -10.71 1.34
C HIS A 78 2.29 -10.00 0.21
N ALA A 79 1.59 -9.18 -0.55
CA ALA A 79 2.19 -8.44 -1.65
C ALA A 79 1.53 -7.06 -1.77
N LEU A 80 2.33 -6.06 -2.10
CA LEU A 80 1.84 -4.69 -2.23
C LEU A 80 2.48 -4.07 -3.47
N ALA A 81 1.67 -3.79 -4.48
CA ALA A 81 2.12 -3.11 -5.68
C ALA A 81 1.93 -1.61 -5.45
N ILE A 82 2.96 -0.81 -5.70
CA ILE A 82 2.97 0.59 -5.34
C ILE A 82 3.15 1.48 -6.55
N THR A 83 2.30 2.48 -6.69
CA THR A 83 2.50 3.58 -7.62
C THR A 83 2.57 4.84 -6.75
N ALA A 84 3.75 5.38 -6.58
CA ALA A 84 4.00 6.51 -5.69
C ALA A 84 4.37 7.74 -6.51
N LEU A 85 3.55 8.78 -6.44
CA LEU A 85 3.72 9.97 -7.26
C LEU A 85 3.80 11.22 -6.40
N ALA A 86 4.62 12.16 -6.84
CA ALA A 86 4.60 13.49 -6.25
C ALA A 86 3.49 14.29 -6.92
N PRO A 87 2.91 15.29 -6.26
CA PRO A 87 1.84 16.09 -6.87
C PRO A 87 2.26 16.73 -8.18
N SER A 88 3.54 17.08 -8.33
CA SER A 88 4.03 17.69 -9.57
C SER A 88 4.04 16.72 -10.74
N GLU A 89 3.86 15.43 -10.47
CA GLU A 89 3.90 14.40 -11.52
C GLU A 89 2.50 13.96 -11.96
N VAL A 90 1.47 14.54 -11.38
CA VAL A 90 0.11 14.11 -11.71
C VAL A 90 -0.56 15.03 -12.70
#